data_f1bd27bbb7a756686ae971320df05e01
#
_entry.id   f1bd27bbb7a756686ae971320df05e01
#
_cell.length_a   1.000
_cell.length_b   1.000
_cell.length_c   1.000
_cell.angle_alpha   90.00
_cell.angle_beta   90.00
_cell.angle_gamma   90.00
#
_symmetry.space_group_name_H-M   'P 1'
#
loop_
_entity.id
_entity.type
_entity.pdbx_description
1 polymer ?
#
loop_
_entity_poly.entity_id
_entity_poly.type
_entity_poly.pdbx_seq_one_letter_code
_entity_poly.pdbx_strand_id
1 'polypeptide(L)'
;MENRFTEIIDGFEKARKGVAACAVLFLVLAVLCFAFSERVLLVLVRLLGKKLVSYSPEEGFIALASLSLYCAFVLMLPVAGYLLWRGILLPRVPAWRRWGGPVISVATLLFVCGALLGYYVLLPAGIGFLVGFETRDVLALISAKRFISFCGTMLIALGLSFEAPLLAFFLAKLGWLKPEFFRKRWRHALLACTLLSAVITPTPDVYNMTLMGMPLMGLYFVSFLVVRMVAPGKGVPPAPEDGGNRV
;
A
#
# COMPACT_ATOMS: atom_id res chain seq x y z
N MET A 1 17.12 -38.21 -0.80
CA MET A 1 17.55 -36.82 -0.43
C MET A 1 17.73 -35.96 -1.67
N GLU A 2 18.20 -36.50 -2.77
CA GLU A 2 18.50 -35.82 -4.04
C GLU A 2 17.27 -35.11 -4.68
N ASN A 3 16.07 -35.74 -4.67
CA ASN A 3 14.86 -35.14 -5.22
C ASN A 3 14.36 -33.89 -4.48
N ARG A 4 14.64 -33.76 -3.19
CA ARG A 4 14.28 -32.56 -2.42
C ARG A 4 15.20 -31.38 -2.71
N PHE A 5 16.46 -31.61 -2.98
CA PHE A 5 17.40 -30.58 -3.35
C PHE A 5 17.12 -30.03 -4.77
N THR A 6 16.78 -30.88 -5.72
CA THR A 6 16.40 -30.46 -7.09
C THR A 6 15.11 -29.65 -7.09
N GLU A 7 14.08 -30.02 -6.31
CA GLU A 7 12.84 -29.24 -6.17
C GLU A 7 13.07 -27.85 -5.55
N ILE A 8 13.99 -27.75 -4.58
CA ILE A 8 14.34 -26.46 -3.95
C ILE A 8 15.10 -25.59 -4.95
N ILE A 9 16.04 -26.17 -5.71
CA ILE A 9 16.82 -25.43 -6.73
C ILE A 9 15.92 -24.94 -7.85
N ASP A 10 15.02 -25.78 -8.37
CA ASP A 10 14.04 -25.43 -9.41
C ASP A 10 13.05 -24.35 -8.92
N GLY A 11 12.64 -24.42 -7.64
CA GLY A 11 11.82 -23.40 -7.01
C GLY A 11 12.54 -22.05 -6.92
N PHE A 12 13.81 -22.06 -6.57
CA PHE A 12 14.66 -20.86 -6.49
C PHE A 12 14.92 -20.24 -7.88
N GLU A 13 15.14 -21.08 -8.90
CA GLU A 13 15.36 -20.61 -10.26
C GLU A 13 14.08 -20.01 -10.88
N LYS A 14 12.92 -20.61 -10.65
CA LYS A 14 11.62 -20.05 -11.06
C LYS A 14 11.33 -18.73 -10.33
N ALA A 15 11.61 -18.63 -9.03
CA ALA A 15 11.44 -17.41 -8.26
C ALA A 15 12.37 -16.30 -8.78
N ARG A 16 13.63 -16.60 -9.06
CA ARG A 16 14.62 -15.65 -9.62
C ARG A 16 14.18 -15.14 -11.00
N LYS A 17 13.73 -16.02 -11.90
CA LYS A 17 13.19 -15.63 -13.22
C LYS A 17 11.95 -14.76 -13.09
N GLY A 18 11.06 -15.07 -12.14
CA GLY A 18 9.87 -14.27 -11.85
C GLY A 18 10.22 -12.86 -11.35
N VAL A 19 11.16 -12.75 -10.42
CA VAL A 19 11.64 -11.46 -9.90
C VAL A 19 12.32 -10.64 -10.98
N ALA A 20 13.17 -11.29 -11.80
CA ALA A 20 13.85 -10.62 -12.93
C ALA A 20 12.84 -10.09 -13.96
N ALA A 21 11.81 -10.87 -14.30
CA ALA A 21 10.75 -10.44 -15.21
C ALA A 21 9.96 -9.24 -14.64
N CYS A 22 9.67 -9.25 -13.33
CA CYS A 22 9.04 -8.11 -12.66
C CYS A 22 9.93 -6.86 -12.71
N ALA A 23 11.22 -7.00 -12.46
CA ALA A 23 12.15 -5.87 -12.50
C ALA A 23 12.25 -5.27 -13.91
N VAL A 24 12.33 -6.12 -14.94
CA VAL A 24 12.34 -5.66 -16.34
C VAL A 24 11.03 -4.96 -16.69
N LEU A 25 9.88 -5.56 -16.33
CA LEU A 25 8.58 -4.95 -16.57
C LEU A 25 8.44 -3.60 -15.85
N PHE A 26 8.89 -3.50 -14.60
CA PHE A 26 8.91 -2.24 -13.85
C PHE A 26 9.75 -1.17 -14.55
N LEU A 27 10.93 -1.50 -15.03
CA LEU A 27 11.80 -0.57 -15.77
C LEU A 27 11.14 -0.11 -17.08
N VAL A 28 10.54 -1.03 -17.83
CA VAL A 28 9.81 -0.68 -19.06
C VAL A 28 8.66 0.26 -18.75
N LEU A 29 7.85 -0.03 -17.71
CA LEU A 29 6.76 0.84 -17.26
C LEU A 29 7.29 2.21 -16.82
N ALA A 30 8.43 2.26 -16.12
CA ALA A 30 9.04 3.52 -15.68
C ALA A 30 9.44 4.40 -16.88
N VAL A 31 10.05 3.81 -17.90
CA VAL A 31 10.42 4.52 -19.16
C VAL A 31 9.18 5.01 -19.89
N LEU A 32 8.14 4.17 -20.00
CA LEU A 32 6.88 4.57 -20.61
C LEU A 32 6.19 5.71 -19.84
N CYS A 33 6.14 5.60 -18.50
CA CYS A 33 5.58 6.63 -17.63
C CYS A 33 6.37 7.94 -17.72
N PHE A 34 7.69 7.89 -17.98
CA PHE A 34 8.50 9.08 -18.14
C PHE A 34 8.04 9.94 -19.31
N ALA A 35 7.60 9.33 -20.42
CA ALA A 35 7.05 10.06 -21.56
C ALA A 35 5.76 10.84 -21.23
N PHE A 36 5.02 10.40 -20.18
CA PHE A 36 3.78 11.05 -19.75
C PHE A 36 3.93 11.86 -18.45
N SER A 37 5.13 11.88 -17.86
CA SER A 37 5.39 12.47 -16.54
C SER A 37 5.05 13.97 -16.48
N GLU A 38 5.27 14.73 -17.56
CA GLU A 38 4.91 16.15 -17.63
C GLU A 38 3.40 16.37 -17.49
N ARG A 39 2.58 15.50 -18.10
CA ARG A 39 1.11 15.61 -18.01
C ARG A 39 0.63 15.33 -16.59
N VAL A 40 1.19 14.31 -15.94
CA VAL A 40 0.88 13.96 -14.55
C VAL A 40 1.32 15.09 -13.62
N LEU A 41 2.51 15.67 -13.86
CA LEU A 41 3.00 16.82 -13.12
C LEU A 41 2.04 17.99 -13.20
N LEU A 42 1.54 18.32 -14.40
CA LEU A 42 0.57 19.43 -14.59
C LEU A 42 -0.70 19.20 -13.76
N VAL A 43 -1.19 17.98 -13.65
CA VAL A 43 -2.35 17.64 -12.82
C VAL A 43 -2.06 17.90 -11.33
N LEU A 44 -0.88 17.49 -10.85
CA LEU A 44 -0.47 17.72 -9.45
C LEU A 44 -0.23 19.22 -9.15
N VAL A 45 0.38 19.96 -10.08
CA VAL A 45 0.65 21.39 -9.92
C VAL A 45 -0.64 22.22 -9.87
N ARG A 46 -1.69 21.79 -10.58
CA ARG A 46 -3.02 22.45 -10.47
C ARG A 46 -3.58 22.43 -9.06
N LEU A 47 -3.31 21.38 -8.28
CA LEU A 47 -3.69 21.32 -6.86
C LEU A 47 -2.97 22.35 -5.99
N LEU A 48 -1.71 22.65 -6.33
CA LEU A 48 -0.89 23.59 -5.59
C LEU A 48 -1.35 25.05 -5.83
N GLY A 49 -1.87 25.36 -7.03
CA GLY A 49 -2.25 26.72 -7.41
C GLY A 49 -1.08 27.69 -7.55
N LYS A 50 0.16 27.23 -7.44
CA LYS A 50 1.40 28.01 -7.49
C LYS A 50 2.42 27.36 -8.41
N LYS A 51 3.38 28.16 -8.88
CA LYS A 51 4.48 27.64 -9.70
C LYS A 51 5.51 26.94 -8.81
N LEU A 52 5.95 25.77 -9.23
CA LEU A 52 7.07 25.08 -8.64
C LEU A 52 8.38 25.74 -9.06
N VAL A 53 9.34 25.75 -8.15
CA VAL A 53 10.69 26.27 -8.41
C VAL A 53 11.66 25.09 -8.44
N SER A 54 12.56 25.09 -9.43
CA SER A 54 13.71 24.20 -9.46
C SER A 54 14.94 24.99 -9.08
N TYR A 55 15.65 24.56 -8.04
CA TYR A 55 16.86 25.23 -7.55
C TYR A 55 18.10 24.86 -8.39
N SER A 56 18.05 23.73 -9.11
CA SER A 56 19.06 23.30 -10.04
C SER A 56 18.45 22.63 -11.27
N PRO A 57 19.10 22.67 -12.46
CA PRO A 57 18.57 22.00 -13.68
C PRO A 57 18.34 20.49 -13.51
N GLU A 58 19.20 19.85 -12.74
CA GLU A 58 19.10 18.41 -12.41
C GLU A 58 17.90 18.08 -11.53
N GLU A 59 17.45 19.01 -10.69
CA GLU A 59 16.31 18.84 -9.82
C GLU A 59 15.02 18.59 -10.60
N GLY A 60 14.82 19.32 -11.70
CA GLY A 60 13.67 19.11 -12.60
C GLY A 60 13.65 17.71 -13.21
N PHE A 61 14.80 17.25 -13.69
CA PHE A 61 14.93 15.89 -14.25
C PHE A 61 14.65 14.82 -13.18
N ILE A 62 15.27 14.94 -12.01
CA ILE A 62 15.07 13.99 -10.90
C ILE A 62 13.60 13.98 -10.44
N ALA A 63 12.93 15.12 -10.47
CA ALA A 63 11.51 15.24 -10.14
C ALA A 63 10.63 14.43 -11.11
N LEU A 64 10.84 14.60 -12.44
CA LEU A 64 10.10 13.84 -13.45
C LEU A 64 10.44 12.34 -13.40
N ALA A 65 11.70 11.97 -13.21
CA ALA A 65 12.13 10.59 -13.04
C ALA A 65 11.48 9.94 -11.80
N SER A 66 11.43 10.65 -10.67
CA SER A 66 10.76 10.16 -9.47
C SER A 66 9.26 9.97 -9.70
N LEU A 67 8.61 10.92 -10.38
CA LEU A 67 7.19 10.82 -10.72
C LEU A 67 6.90 9.61 -11.61
N SER A 68 7.75 9.35 -12.60
CA SER A 68 7.61 8.17 -13.47
C SER A 68 7.77 6.86 -12.70
N LEU A 69 8.66 6.80 -11.71
CA LEU A 69 8.82 5.64 -10.83
C LEU A 69 7.57 5.41 -9.96
N TYR A 70 6.97 6.47 -9.42
CA TYR A 70 5.72 6.37 -8.67
C TYR A 70 4.57 5.86 -9.55
N CYS A 71 4.43 6.38 -10.77
CA CYS A 71 3.42 5.90 -11.73
C CYS A 71 3.66 4.43 -12.12
N ALA A 72 4.90 4.06 -12.41
CA ALA A 72 5.26 2.68 -12.73
C ALA A 72 4.95 1.72 -11.58
N PHE A 73 5.20 2.14 -10.34
CA PHE A 73 4.87 1.36 -9.16
C PHE A 73 3.37 1.10 -9.06
N VAL A 74 2.54 2.13 -9.25
CA VAL A 74 1.07 2.00 -9.24
C VAL A 74 0.59 1.03 -10.32
N LEU A 75 1.11 1.16 -11.55
CA LEU A 75 0.75 0.27 -12.66
C LEU A 75 1.24 -1.16 -12.46
N MET A 76 2.30 -1.36 -11.70
CA MET A 76 2.84 -2.68 -11.38
C MET A 76 2.01 -3.42 -10.32
N LEU A 77 1.21 -2.73 -9.50
CA LEU A 77 0.45 -3.34 -8.39
C LEU A 77 -0.46 -4.50 -8.81
N PRO A 78 -1.27 -4.40 -9.89
CA PRO A 78 -2.11 -5.52 -10.32
C PRO A 78 -1.29 -6.75 -10.71
N VAL A 79 -0.15 -6.53 -11.37
CA VAL A 79 0.77 -7.60 -11.78
C VAL A 79 1.44 -8.24 -10.56
N ALA A 80 1.95 -7.41 -9.64
CA ALA A 80 2.53 -7.87 -8.39
C ALA A 80 1.50 -8.65 -7.55
N GLY A 81 0.29 -8.15 -7.44
CA GLY A 81 -0.83 -8.84 -6.79
C GLY A 81 -1.12 -10.21 -7.41
N TYR A 82 -1.13 -10.30 -8.74
CA TYR A 82 -1.31 -11.56 -9.45
C TYR A 82 -0.19 -12.56 -9.17
N LEU A 83 1.05 -12.11 -9.16
CA LEU A 83 2.21 -12.96 -8.90
C LEU A 83 2.24 -13.43 -7.44
N LEU A 84 1.92 -12.57 -6.49
CA LEU A 84 1.77 -12.92 -5.07
C LEU A 84 0.64 -13.95 -4.88
N TRP A 85 -0.49 -13.73 -5.54
CA TRP A 85 -1.61 -14.66 -5.51
C TRP A 85 -1.19 -16.05 -6.00
N ARG A 86 -0.57 -16.10 -7.18
CA ARG A 86 -0.15 -17.36 -7.82
C ARG A 86 1.00 -18.03 -7.06
N GLY A 87 1.95 -17.27 -6.54
CA GLY A 87 3.15 -17.80 -5.89
C GLY A 87 2.94 -18.19 -4.42
N ILE A 88 2.16 -17.44 -3.67
CA ILE A 88 2.04 -17.61 -2.22
C ILE A 88 0.71 -18.22 -1.80
N LEU A 89 -0.40 -17.71 -2.30
CA LEU A 89 -1.72 -18.13 -1.84
C LEU A 89 -2.21 -19.41 -2.54
N LEU A 90 -2.04 -19.50 -3.85
CA LEU A 90 -2.54 -20.63 -4.62
C LEU A 90 -1.96 -21.98 -4.20
N PRO A 91 -0.66 -22.12 -3.89
CA PRO A 91 -0.10 -23.39 -3.39
C PRO A 91 -0.67 -23.80 -2.03
N ARG A 92 -1.08 -22.83 -1.20
CA ARG A 92 -1.62 -23.08 0.15
C ARG A 92 -3.11 -23.39 0.15
N VAL A 93 -3.85 -22.82 -0.80
CA VAL A 93 -5.31 -22.98 -0.89
C VAL A 93 -5.74 -23.14 -2.36
N PRO A 94 -5.57 -24.35 -2.95
CA PRO A 94 -5.89 -24.62 -4.36
C PRO A 94 -7.35 -24.35 -4.73
N ALA A 95 -8.27 -24.48 -3.75
CA ALA A 95 -9.69 -24.20 -3.92
C ALA A 95 -9.97 -22.73 -4.33
N TRP A 96 -9.04 -21.82 -4.07
CA TRP A 96 -9.19 -20.39 -4.37
C TRP A 96 -8.72 -19.99 -5.77
N ARG A 97 -8.38 -20.94 -6.61
CA ARG A 97 -7.92 -20.68 -7.99
C ARG A 97 -8.86 -19.76 -8.78
N ARG A 98 -10.17 -19.89 -8.56
CA ARG A 98 -11.19 -19.08 -9.25
C ARG A 98 -11.27 -17.63 -8.73
N TRP A 99 -10.75 -17.35 -7.54
CA TRP A 99 -10.87 -16.07 -6.87
C TRP A 99 -9.73 -15.10 -7.21
N GLY A 100 -8.71 -15.52 -7.95
CA GLY A 100 -7.54 -14.71 -8.28
C GLY A 100 -7.92 -13.41 -8.99
N GLY A 101 -8.71 -13.47 -10.06
CA GLY A 101 -9.17 -12.31 -10.81
C GLY A 101 -9.97 -11.32 -9.95
N PRO A 102 -11.09 -11.75 -9.32
CA PRO A 102 -11.86 -10.89 -8.43
C PRO A 102 -11.04 -10.23 -7.33
N VAL A 103 -10.13 -10.98 -6.70
CA VAL A 103 -9.28 -10.46 -5.62
C VAL A 103 -8.36 -9.35 -6.11
N ILE A 104 -7.70 -9.56 -7.26
CA ILE A 104 -6.81 -8.53 -7.83
C ILE A 104 -7.61 -7.29 -8.22
N SER A 105 -8.81 -7.46 -8.79
CA SER A 105 -9.68 -6.34 -9.11
C SER A 105 -10.10 -5.56 -7.86
N VAL A 106 -10.44 -6.24 -6.78
CA VAL A 106 -10.79 -5.61 -5.50
C VAL A 106 -9.57 -4.91 -4.91
N ALA A 107 -8.38 -5.52 -4.90
CA ALA A 107 -7.14 -4.89 -4.46
C ALA A 107 -6.87 -3.61 -5.24
N THR A 108 -6.88 -3.68 -6.57
CA THR A 108 -6.66 -2.50 -7.42
C THR A 108 -7.68 -1.40 -7.14
N LEU A 109 -8.95 -1.77 -6.95
CA LEU A 109 -10.01 -0.81 -6.64
C LEU A 109 -9.81 -0.15 -5.27
N LEU A 110 -9.45 -0.93 -4.25
CA LEU A 110 -9.13 -0.41 -2.93
C LEU A 110 -7.94 0.55 -2.99
N PHE A 111 -6.87 0.17 -3.68
CA PHE A 111 -5.72 1.04 -3.89
C PHE A 111 -6.11 2.36 -4.54
N VAL A 112 -6.89 2.31 -5.62
CA VAL A 112 -7.38 3.50 -6.32
C VAL A 112 -8.24 4.36 -5.40
N CYS A 113 -9.14 3.77 -4.61
CA CYS A 113 -9.92 4.50 -3.62
C CYS A 113 -9.04 5.22 -2.59
N GLY A 114 -7.99 4.55 -2.09
CA GLY A 114 -7.02 5.15 -1.17
C GLY A 114 -6.25 6.30 -1.83
N ALA A 115 -5.77 6.12 -3.05
CA ALA A 115 -5.08 7.15 -3.81
C ALA A 115 -5.99 8.36 -4.11
N LEU A 116 -7.27 8.13 -4.46
CA LEU A 116 -8.25 9.21 -4.68
C LEU A 116 -8.54 9.98 -3.39
N LEU A 117 -8.69 9.30 -2.26
CA LEU A 117 -8.83 9.97 -0.95
C LEU A 117 -7.60 10.82 -0.64
N GLY A 118 -6.40 10.31 -0.92
CA GLY A 118 -5.16 11.06 -0.82
C GLY A 118 -5.17 12.31 -1.70
N TYR A 119 -5.55 12.15 -2.96
CA TYR A 119 -5.54 13.22 -3.95
C TYR A 119 -6.56 14.32 -3.66
N TYR A 120 -7.81 13.96 -3.32
CA TYR A 120 -8.89 14.94 -3.14
C TYR A 120 -9.00 15.52 -1.74
N VAL A 121 -8.54 14.82 -0.72
CA VAL A 121 -8.71 15.24 0.69
C VAL A 121 -7.37 15.58 1.33
N LEU A 122 -6.42 14.63 1.35
CA LEU A 122 -5.21 14.82 2.13
C LEU A 122 -4.21 15.75 1.48
N LEU A 123 -4.00 15.66 0.16
CA LEU A 123 -3.06 16.55 -0.54
C LEU A 123 -3.51 18.01 -0.47
N PRO A 124 -4.77 18.39 -0.77
CA PRO A 124 -5.19 19.78 -0.64
C PRO A 124 -5.09 20.31 0.79
N ALA A 125 -5.45 19.49 1.78
CA ALA A 125 -5.36 19.89 3.18
C ALA A 125 -3.90 20.08 3.64
N GLY A 126 -3.00 19.16 3.27
CA GLY A 126 -1.57 19.25 3.57
C GLY A 126 -0.90 20.43 2.87
N ILE A 127 -1.22 20.67 1.59
CA ILE A 127 -0.73 21.80 0.83
C ILE A 127 -1.24 23.13 1.44
N GLY A 128 -2.56 23.19 1.75
CA GLY A 128 -3.17 24.35 2.37
C GLY A 128 -2.53 24.73 3.70
N PHE A 129 -2.17 23.73 4.49
CA PHE A 129 -1.43 23.95 5.73
C PHE A 129 -0.02 24.51 5.48
N LEU A 130 0.74 23.93 4.53
CA LEU A 130 2.09 24.43 4.21
C LEU A 130 2.08 25.87 3.69
N VAL A 131 1.12 26.20 2.83
CA VAL A 131 0.97 27.55 2.24
C VAL A 131 0.42 28.54 3.26
N GLY A 132 -0.33 28.08 4.26
CA GLY A 132 -0.89 28.92 5.32
C GLY A 132 0.14 29.63 6.21
N PHE A 133 1.40 29.22 6.18
CA PHE A 133 2.51 29.90 6.88
C PHE A 133 3.17 31.03 6.06
N GLU A 134 2.68 31.32 4.87
CA GLU A 134 3.19 32.47 4.10
C GLU A 134 2.81 33.78 4.78
N THR A 135 3.82 34.65 4.91
CA THR A 135 3.67 36.04 5.36
C THR A 135 4.10 36.98 4.23
N ARG A 136 3.83 38.29 4.37
CA ARG A 136 4.22 39.29 3.37
C ARG A 136 5.72 39.27 3.05
N ASP A 137 6.54 38.85 4.02
CA ASP A 137 8.01 38.83 3.93
C ASP A 137 8.61 37.47 3.63
N VAL A 138 7.78 36.36 3.69
CA VAL A 138 8.22 34.99 3.46
C VAL A 138 7.36 34.36 2.41
N LEU A 139 7.89 34.21 1.19
CA LEU A 139 7.27 33.47 0.11
C LEU A 139 7.67 31.99 0.17
N ALA A 140 6.70 31.08 0.18
CA ALA A 140 6.99 29.66 0.12
C ALA A 140 7.42 29.27 -1.31
N LEU A 141 8.72 29.22 -1.54
CA LEU A 141 9.30 28.67 -2.77
C LEU A 141 9.32 27.13 -2.67
N ILE A 142 8.34 26.46 -3.26
CA ILE A 142 8.19 25.02 -3.16
C ILE A 142 9.04 24.34 -4.24
N SER A 143 10.03 23.55 -3.81
CA SER A 143 10.87 22.75 -4.70
C SER A 143 10.04 21.67 -5.42
N ALA A 144 10.23 21.55 -6.73
CA ALA A 144 9.53 20.57 -7.58
C ALA A 144 9.79 19.13 -7.08
N LYS A 145 11.04 18.80 -6.75
CA LYS A 145 11.43 17.47 -6.27
C LYS A 145 10.75 17.12 -4.94
N ARG A 146 10.78 18.05 -3.96
CA ARG A 146 10.16 17.82 -2.64
C ARG A 146 8.64 17.66 -2.76
N PHE A 147 8.00 18.48 -3.58
CA PHE A 147 6.56 18.42 -3.82
C PHE A 147 6.14 17.09 -4.44
N ILE A 148 6.83 16.65 -5.50
CA ILE A 148 6.53 15.37 -6.16
C ILE A 148 6.79 14.20 -5.21
N SER A 149 7.89 14.23 -4.46
CA SER A 149 8.18 13.18 -3.48
C SER A 149 7.10 13.11 -2.41
N PHE A 150 6.63 14.23 -1.91
CA PHE A 150 5.52 14.28 -0.95
C PHE A 150 4.24 13.70 -1.53
N CYS A 151 3.81 14.19 -2.70
CA CYS A 151 2.59 13.70 -3.36
C CYS A 151 2.67 12.19 -3.64
N GLY A 152 3.76 11.74 -4.24
CA GLY A 152 3.94 10.34 -4.61
C GLY A 152 3.95 9.40 -3.40
N THR A 153 4.73 9.75 -2.37
CA THR A 153 4.81 8.95 -1.15
C THR A 153 3.46 8.88 -0.44
N MET A 154 2.76 10.01 -0.32
CA MET A 154 1.46 10.09 0.35
C MET A 154 0.38 9.28 -0.39
N LEU A 155 0.30 9.41 -1.71
CA LEU A 155 -0.68 8.66 -2.52
C LEU A 155 -0.43 7.15 -2.48
N ILE A 156 0.84 6.73 -2.59
CA ILE A 156 1.20 5.31 -2.52
C ILE A 156 0.94 4.75 -1.12
N ALA A 157 1.36 5.46 -0.08
CA ALA A 157 1.18 5.01 1.30
C ALA A 157 -0.30 4.84 1.67
N LEU A 158 -1.16 5.78 1.26
CA LEU A 158 -2.60 5.63 1.44
C LEU A 158 -3.17 4.51 0.59
N GLY A 159 -2.82 4.45 -0.69
CA GLY A 159 -3.26 3.36 -1.56
C GLY A 159 -2.93 1.99 -0.98
N LEU A 160 -1.69 1.77 -0.54
CA LEU A 160 -1.27 0.52 0.12
C LEU A 160 -1.98 0.30 1.45
N SER A 161 -2.23 1.35 2.23
CA SER A 161 -2.96 1.22 3.49
C SER A 161 -4.40 0.74 3.29
N PHE A 162 -5.03 1.11 2.17
CA PHE A 162 -6.36 0.64 1.82
C PHE A 162 -6.43 -0.85 1.49
N GLU A 163 -5.31 -1.50 1.23
CA GLU A 163 -5.25 -2.97 1.09
C GLU A 163 -5.28 -3.72 2.43
N ALA A 164 -5.10 -3.02 3.56
CA ALA A 164 -5.11 -3.65 4.88
C ALA A 164 -6.38 -4.47 5.19
N PRO A 165 -7.62 -4.04 4.87
CA PRO A 165 -8.81 -4.85 5.06
C PRO A 165 -8.81 -6.14 4.22
N LEU A 166 -8.28 -6.09 3.01
CA LEU A 166 -8.18 -7.25 2.13
C LEU A 166 -7.13 -8.25 2.66
N LEU A 167 -5.98 -7.77 3.11
CA LEU A 167 -4.97 -8.60 3.78
C LEU A 167 -5.54 -9.24 5.05
N ALA A 168 -6.27 -8.47 5.86
CA ALA A 168 -6.93 -8.96 7.06
C ALA A 168 -7.96 -10.07 6.75
N PHE A 169 -8.72 -9.93 5.65
CA PHE A 169 -9.63 -10.95 5.15
C PHE A 169 -8.91 -12.28 4.87
N PHE A 170 -7.77 -12.23 4.15
CA PHE A 170 -7.01 -13.44 3.84
C PHE A 170 -6.41 -14.09 5.07
N LEU A 171 -5.82 -13.30 5.96
CA LEU A 171 -5.25 -13.80 7.20
C LEU A 171 -6.32 -14.42 8.11
N ALA A 172 -7.53 -13.87 8.13
CA ALA A 172 -8.66 -14.45 8.86
C ALA A 172 -9.13 -15.78 8.24
N LYS A 173 -9.21 -15.85 6.91
CA LYS A 173 -9.56 -17.09 6.19
C LYS A 173 -8.53 -18.20 6.39
N LEU A 174 -7.25 -17.85 6.53
CA LEU A 174 -6.18 -18.80 6.86
C LEU A 174 -6.15 -19.18 8.35
N GLY A 175 -7.03 -18.59 9.18
CA GLY A 175 -7.08 -18.82 10.62
C GLY A 175 -5.98 -18.15 11.43
N TRP A 176 -5.14 -17.32 10.81
CA TRP A 176 -4.01 -16.65 11.45
C TRP A 176 -4.43 -15.40 12.22
N LEU A 177 -5.53 -14.78 11.82
CA LEU A 177 -6.01 -13.55 12.42
C LEU A 177 -7.41 -13.75 13.03
N LYS A 178 -7.52 -13.48 14.33
CA LYS A 178 -8.76 -13.61 15.10
C LYS A 178 -9.28 -12.22 15.52
N PRO A 179 -10.62 -12.03 15.69
CA PRO A 179 -11.18 -10.75 16.12
C PRO A 179 -10.63 -10.25 17.46
N GLU A 180 -10.26 -11.19 18.37
CA GLU A 180 -9.71 -10.85 19.67
C GLU A 180 -8.37 -10.12 19.57
N PHE A 181 -7.59 -10.37 18.52
CA PHE A 181 -6.34 -9.68 18.26
C PHE A 181 -6.55 -8.16 18.15
N PHE A 182 -7.55 -7.73 17.39
CA PHE A 182 -7.88 -6.31 17.22
C PHE A 182 -8.36 -5.70 18.54
N ARG A 183 -9.25 -6.37 19.26
CA ARG A 183 -9.78 -5.88 20.54
C ARG A 183 -8.71 -5.70 21.60
N LYS A 184 -7.74 -6.60 21.68
CA LYS A 184 -6.65 -6.53 22.67
C LYS A 184 -5.56 -5.52 22.29
N ARG A 185 -5.34 -5.28 21.01
CA ARG A 185 -4.19 -4.49 20.51
C ARG A 185 -4.55 -3.14 19.91
N TRP A 186 -5.74 -2.62 20.14
CA TRP A 186 -6.18 -1.33 19.58
C TRP A 186 -5.26 -0.16 19.95
N ARG A 187 -4.69 -0.15 21.18
CA ARG A 187 -3.72 0.86 21.62
C ARG A 187 -2.43 0.84 20.81
N HIS A 188 -1.94 -0.37 20.49
CA HIS A 188 -0.76 -0.54 19.64
C HIS A 188 -1.05 -0.15 18.19
N ALA A 189 -2.28 -0.41 17.71
CA ALA A 189 -2.70 0.03 16.39
C ALA A 189 -2.77 1.54 16.30
N LEU A 190 -3.32 2.23 17.32
CA LEU A 190 -3.30 3.68 17.39
C LEU A 190 -1.87 4.22 17.31
N LEU A 191 -0.97 3.68 18.12
CA LEU A 191 0.45 4.06 18.10
C LEU A 191 1.08 3.82 16.71
N ALA A 192 0.82 2.67 16.11
CA ALA A 192 1.34 2.33 14.79
C ALA A 192 0.79 3.27 13.71
N CYS A 193 -0.51 3.59 13.73
CA CYS A 193 -1.11 4.56 12.81
C CYS A 193 -0.51 5.96 12.97
N THR A 194 -0.29 6.40 14.21
CA THR A 194 0.33 7.70 14.50
C THR A 194 1.79 7.74 14.02
N LEU A 195 2.55 6.69 14.30
CA LEU A 195 3.93 6.58 13.84
C LEU A 195 4.02 6.54 12.30
N LEU A 196 3.15 5.76 11.67
CA LEU A 196 3.08 5.68 10.21
C LEU A 196 2.71 7.03 9.60
N SER A 197 1.74 7.74 10.18
CA SER A 197 1.40 9.10 9.77
C SER A 197 2.59 10.05 9.87
N ALA A 198 3.35 10.00 10.98
CA ALA A 198 4.53 10.84 11.17
C ALA A 198 5.66 10.56 10.16
N VAL A 199 5.80 9.29 9.72
CA VAL A 199 6.81 8.91 8.71
C VAL A 199 6.41 9.35 7.31
N ILE A 200 5.11 9.28 6.99
CA ILE A 200 4.59 9.60 5.64
C ILE A 200 4.50 11.12 5.45
N THR A 201 4.12 11.88 6.48
CA THR A 201 3.99 13.33 6.38
C THR A 201 5.37 14.00 6.42
N PRO A 202 5.68 14.94 5.50
CA PRO A 202 6.99 15.61 5.45
C PRO A 202 7.19 16.59 6.61
N THR A 203 6.09 17.06 7.19
CA THR A 203 6.06 17.94 8.37
C THR A 203 5.41 17.19 9.52
N PRO A 204 6.17 16.83 10.57
CA PRO A 204 5.62 16.10 11.72
C PRO A 204 4.85 17.05 12.64
N ASP A 205 3.83 17.71 12.12
CA ASP A 205 2.90 18.55 12.84
C ASP A 205 1.63 17.78 13.23
N VAL A 206 1.02 18.16 14.34
CA VAL A 206 -0.16 17.48 14.90
C VAL A 206 -1.33 17.47 13.94
N TYR A 207 -1.50 18.53 13.16
CA TYR A 207 -2.60 18.66 12.21
C TYR A 207 -2.50 17.61 11.08
N ASN A 208 -1.38 17.58 10.34
CA ASN A 208 -1.16 16.65 9.24
C ASN A 208 -1.08 15.19 9.73
N MET A 209 -0.46 14.96 10.89
CA MET A 209 -0.43 13.63 11.51
C MET A 209 -1.85 13.13 11.85
N THR A 210 -2.71 13.98 12.41
CA THR A 210 -4.09 13.63 12.74
C THR A 210 -4.90 13.40 11.47
N LEU A 211 -4.76 14.28 10.48
CA LEU A 211 -5.44 14.19 9.20
C LEU A 211 -5.13 12.87 8.48
N MET A 212 -3.88 12.43 8.50
CA MET A 212 -3.44 11.15 7.93
C MET A 212 -3.82 9.95 8.82
N GLY A 213 -3.76 10.14 10.14
CA GLY A 213 -4.06 9.10 11.13
C GLY A 213 -5.53 8.67 11.15
N MET A 214 -6.46 9.60 10.90
CA MET A 214 -7.91 9.30 10.86
C MET A 214 -8.27 8.20 9.84
N PRO A 215 -7.94 8.31 8.54
CA PRO A 215 -8.24 7.26 7.59
C PRO A 215 -7.52 5.94 7.91
N LEU A 216 -6.29 5.98 8.42
CA LEU A 216 -5.57 4.76 8.83
C LEU A 216 -6.28 4.05 9.99
N MET A 217 -6.77 4.79 10.97
CA MET A 217 -7.55 4.22 12.07
C MET A 217 -8.91 3.71 11.60
N GLY A 218 -9.55 4.40 10.66
CA GLY A 218 -10.77 3.94 9.98
C GLY A 218 -10.56 2.59 9.28
N LEU A 219 -9.45 2.44 8.55
CA LEU A 219 -9.09 1.18 7.89
C LEU A 219 -8.81 0.04 8.89
N TYR A 220 -8.20 0.35 10.04
CA TYR A 220 -8.06 -0.62 11.11
C TYR A 220 -9.42 -1.13 11.60
N PHE A 221 -10.38 -0.22 11.79
CA PHE A 221 -11.73 -0.59 12.20
C PHE A 221 -12.47 -1.39 11.12
N VAL A 222 -12.35 -1.01 9.84
CA VAL A 222 -12.90 -1.78 8.72
C VAL A 222 -12.28 -3.19 8.68
N SER A 223 -10.95 -3.30 8.85
CA SER A 223 -10.26 -4.59 8.92
C SER A 223 -10.78 -5.47 10.07
N PHE A 224 -11.03 -4.87 11.23
CA PHE A 224 -11.66 -5.58 12.36
C PHE A 224 -13.05 -6.12 12.01
N LEU A 225 -13.91 -5.30 11.37
CA LEU A 225 -15.24 -5.72 10.93
C LEU A 225 -15.17 -6.88 9.93
N VAL A 226 -14.28 -6.77 8.95
CA VAL A 226 -14.05 -7.83 7.95
C VAL A 226 -13.64 -9.14 8.63
N VAL A 227 -12.68 -9.09 9.54
CA VAL A 227 -12.23 -10.28 10.27
C VAL A 227 -13.35 -10.87 11.13
N ARG A 228 -14.16 -10.02 11.78
CA ARG A 228 -15.31 -10.46 12.59
C ARG A 228 -16.38 -11.19 11.75
N MET A 229 -16.59 -10.75 10.51
CA MET A 229 -17.56 -11.38 9.60
C MET A 229 -17.08 -12.72 9.04
N VAL A 230 -15.76 -12.85 8.86
CA VAL A 230 -15.13 -13.94 8.11
C VAL A 230 -14.53 -15.00 9.02
N ALA A 231 -14.09 -14.64 10.24
CA ALA A 231 -13.56 -15.59 11.19
C ALA A 231 -14.63 -16.66 11.51
N PRO A 232 -14.32 -17.96 11.37
CA PRO A 232 -15.27 -19.00 11.72
C PRO A 232 -15.71 -18.79 13.15
N GLY A 233 -17.02 -18.70 13.37
CA GLY A 233 -17.59 -18.60 14.70
C GLY A 233 -17.05 -19.71 15.59
N LYS A 234 -16.93 -19.44 16.88
CA LYS A 234 -16.61 -20.44 17.91
C LYS A 234 -17.66 -21.57 17.80
N GLY A 235 -17.35 -22.67 17.09
CA GLY A 235 -18.33 -23.73 16.88
C GLY A 235 -17.80 -24.98 16.19
N VAL A 236 -16.51 -25.30 16.42
CA VAL A 236 -16.07 -26.71 16.31
C VAL A 236 -15.42 -27.03 17.64
N PRO A 237 -16.07 -27.82 18.51
CA PRO A 237 -15.40 -28.42 19.65
C PRO A 237 -14.23 -29.25 19.10
N PRO A 238 -13.08 -29.33 19.80
CA PRO A 238 -12.07 -30.31 19.44
C PRO A 238 -12.73 -31.69 19.40
N ALA A 239 -12.40 -32.47 18.36
CA ALA A 239 -12.85 -33.85 18.26
C ALA A 239 -12.59 -34.53 19.61
N PRO A 240 -13.52 -35.36 20.10
CA PRO A 240 -13.31 -36.08 21.37
C PRO A 240 -12.01 -36.86 21.22
N GLU A 241 -11.10 -36.64 22.15
CA GLU A 241 -9.92 -37.49 22.31
C GLU A 241 -10.45 -38.92 22.50
N ASP A 242 -10.12 -39.74 21.53
CA ASP A 242 -10.46 -41.18 21.54
C ASP A 242 -9.83 -41.77 22.80
N GLY A 243 -10.66 -41.97 23.81
CA GLY A 243 -10.28 -42.55 25.07
C GLY A 243 -9.77 -43.95 24.81
N GLY A 244 -8.45 -44.06 24.62
CA GLY A 244 -7.76 -45.32 24.53
C GLY A 244 -8.07 -46.18 25.77
N ASN A 245 -9.04 -47.05 25.62
CA ASN A 245 -9.39 -48.08 26.54
C ASN A 245 -8.18 -49.03 26.65
N ARG A 246 -7.41 -48.92 27.74
CA ARG A 246 -6.49 -49.95 28.14
C ARG A 246 -7.25 -50.93 29.02
N VAL A 247 -7.46 -52.11 28.53
CA VAL A 247 -7.60 -53.35 29.30
C VAL A 247 -6.57 -54.32 28.77
#